data_710635ced55ec461ced55a25c62a771b
#
_entry.id   710635ced55ec461ced55a25c62a771b
#
_cell.length_a   1.000
_cell.length_b   1.000
_cell.length_c   1.000
_cell.angle_alpha   90.00
_cell.angle_beta   90.00
_cell.angle_gamma   90.00
#
_symmetry.space_group_name_H-M   'P 1'
#
loop_
_entity.id
_entity.type
_entity.pdbx_description
1 polymer ?
#
loop_
_entity_poly.entity_id
_entity_poly.type
_entity_poly.pdbx_seq_one_letter_code
_entity_poly.pdbx_strand_id
1 'polypeptide(L)'
;MTMRASVSTRTPTAVLAALTLLTACSSRPEPALDGPFDHLLIPGPGAFQHISSYDTTGGNRDRLEIAAGDTAVLLDVRGPGVIRRIWITVSSRDPHYLRRIALKMYWDDESTPSVLAPLGDFFGNGFDRRHYAALPMGVSSGGFFAYLPMPFRDRARIIAENGTGRNIDAFYFNIDLEKVEKLPAEVATFHAWWNRDRRTTRPEPHLVLDAHGRGYFAGMSLNAESHSGRLSFLEGDEIFTVDGEFRGQGTGTEDYFNGGWYFDQGAFAAPYHGVVVKDDSLARIAAYRWHIPDPISFHDSIRIELEHGHANQEVADYATMAYWYQVEPHADPPPLPPADERRTLAVKIPPGAAPAESLTVEPQPNGTRLTLQIPRADLYEVSVYPIGGPGRGHVVYQVEDGPPRTVALETEQKTVLPAVVIDTVAAGRSIGIGLTGQGDLLPAALLATPIQRWARAWHVVGPFPNPQRLGSEISPAIDSVYGPERDPDLTLGYPGIAGDTVRWRPATAGADGRVRLNGYFSPNDWVAAYAQAYLYAPDEREAILLLGADDAHVLWVNGQRVSERQGRNISVADDLEIPVRLHAGFNRVLLKVADLDGGWAFLVRAADPGGRLRWSAVPR
;
A
#
# COMPACT_ATOMS: atom_id res chain seq x y z
N MET A 1 -83.74 -47.17 36.08
CA MET A 1 -83.38 -48.29 36.93
C MET A 1 -82.25 -47.78 37.84
N THR A 2 -82.69 -47.26 38.91
CA THR A 2 -82.46 -47.50 40.32
C THR A 2 -81.12 -48.10 40.69
N MET A 3 -80.28 -47.45 41.49
CA MET A 3 -79.98 -47.71 42.89
C MET A 3 -78.69 -46.95 43.26
N ARG A 4 -78.66 -46.28 44.18
CA ARG A 4 -78.69 -46.09 45.67
C ARG A 4 -77.32 -45.60 46.16
N ALA A 5 -77.46 -44.56 46.92
CA ALA A 5 -76.42 -43.90 47.74
C ALA A 5 -75.91 -44.83 48.85
N SER A 6 -74.67 -44.65 49.27
CA SER A 6 -74.22 -44.91 50.62
C SER A 6 -73.35 -43.78 51.13
N VAL A 7 -73.84 -43.11 52.19
CA VAL A 7 -73.14 -42.15 52.97
C VAL A 7 -72.20 -42.84 53.93
N SER A 8 -70.94 -42.46 53.98
CA SER A 8 -69.99 -42.81 55.03
C SER A 8 -69.42 -41.50 55.62
N THR A 9 -69.85 -41.22 56.84
CA THR A 9 -69.32 -40.19 57.71
C THR A 9 -67.91 -40.52 58.19
N ARG A 10 -66.92 -39.69 57.93
CA ARG A 10 -65.68 -39.65 58.71
C ARG A 10 -65.31 -38.23 59.12
N THR A 11 -65.03 -38.11 60.40
CA THR A 11 -64.59 -36.99 61.23
C THR A 11 -63.41 -36.22 60.61
N PRO A 12 -63.38 -34.89 60.81
CA PRO A 12 -62.29 -34.04 60.38
C PRO A 12 -61.14 -34.06 61.38
N THR A 13 -59.96 -34.53 60.92
CA THR A 13 -58.71 -34.34 61.64
C THR A 13 -58.12 -33.01 61.18
N ALA A 14 -58.03 -32.08 62.13
CA ALA A 14 -57.35 -30.81 61.88
C ALA A 14 -55.86 -30.98 61.71
N VAL A 15 -55.35 -30.74 60.50
CA VAL A 15 -53.90 -30.65 60.21
C VAL A 15 -53.54 -29.15 60.30
N LEU A 16 -52.75 -28.81 61.31
CA LEU A 16 -52.17 -27.51 61.54
C LEU A 16 -51.04 -27.32 60.50
N ALA A 17 -51.30 -26.62 59.40
CA ALA A 17 -50.29 -26.25 58.43
C ALA A 17 -49.52 -25.05 59.01
N ALA A 18 -48.23 -25.31 59.41
CA ALA A 18 -47.29 -24.25 59.74
C ALA A 18 -46.89 -23.53 58.45
N LEU A 19 -47.37 -22.28 58.28
CA LEU A 19 -46.94 -21.38 57.21
C LEU A 19 -45.51 -20.90 57.53
N THR A 20 -44.48 -21.54 57.01
CA THR A 20 -43.11 -20.97 56.98
C THR A 20 -43.07 -19.90 55.90
N LEU A 21 -43.16 -18.63 56.31
CA LEU A 21 -42.85 -17.50 55.47
C LEU A 21 -41.33 -17.53 55.15
N LEU A 22 -40.97 -18.08 54.00
CA LEU A 22 -39.70 -17.81 53.35
C LEU A 22 -39.72 -16.35 52.88
N THR A 23 -39.15 -15.48 53.68
CA THR A 23 -38.72 -14.16 53.21
C THR A 23 -37.57 -14.38 52.23
N ALA A 24 -37.91 -14.54 50.95
CA ALA A 24 -36.94 -14.37 49.87
C ALA A 24 -36.51 -12.89 49.93
N CYS A 25 -35.38 -12.61 50.57
CA CYS A 25 -34.64 -11.42 50.29
C CYS A 25 -34.26 -11.48 48.81
N SER A 26 -35.04 -10.84 47.95
CA SER A 26 -34.60 -10.50 46.61
C SER A 26 -33.48 -9.47 46.82
N SER A 27 -32.25 -9.94 46.89
CA SER A 27 -31.11 -9.08 46.68
C SER A 27 -31.32 -8.45 45.29
N ARG A 28 -31.60 -7.16 45.24
CA ARG A 28 -31.50 -6.44 43.97
C ARG A 28 -30.12 -6.75 43.41
N PRO A 29 -30.02 -7.17 42.16
CA PRO A 29 -28.69 -7.31 41.55
C PRO A 29 -27.96 -6.00 41.74
N GLU A 30 -26.77 -6.05 42.27
CA GLU A 30 -25.89 -4.87 42.28
C GLU A 30 -25.78 -4.34 40.83
N PRO A 31 -25.83 -3.02 40.64
CA PRO A 31 -25.70 -2.49 39.31
C PRO A 31 -24.36 -2.97 38.73
N ALA A 32 -24.39 -3.59 37.54
CA ALA A 32 -23.18 -3.93 36.82
C ALA A 32 -22.43 -2.63 36.49
N LEU A 33 -21.21 -2.51 36.99
CA LEU A 33 -20.32 -1.38 36.70
C LEU A 33 -19.44 -1.74 35.51
N ASP A 34 -20.06 -1.88 34.31
CA ASP A 34 -19.42 -2.33 33.07
C ASP A 34 -19.28 -1.18 32.04
N GLY A 35 -19.70 0.01 32.39
CA GLY A 35 -19.61 1.20 31.54
C GLY A 35 -18.15 1.67 31.37
N PRO A 36 -17.82 2.34 30.27
CA PRO A 36 -16.46 2.77 29.97
C PRO A 36 -15.87 3.75 30.99
N PHE A 37 -16.68 4.38 31.83
CA PHE A 37 -16.26 5.30 32.89
C PHE A 37 -16.49 4.76 34.31
N ASP A 38 -17.07 3.56 34.47
CA ASP A 38 -17.46 3.02 35.78
C ASP A 38 -16.23 2.71 36.66
N HIS A 39 -15.07 2.49 36.07
CA HIS A 39 -13.80 2.37 36.78
C HIS A 39 -13.42 3.64 37.60
N LEU A 40 -14.03 4.79 37.29
CA LEU A 40 -13.86 6.04 38.07
C LEU A 40 -14.69 6.06 39.35
N LEU A 41 -15.69 5.19 39.48
CA LEU A 41 -16.62 5.17 40.63
C LEU A 41 -16.02 4.43 41.82
N ILE A 42 -15.07 3.54 41.62
CA ILE A 42 -14.40 2.77 42.65
C ILE A 42 -12.91 3.07 42.60
N PRO A 43 -12.35 3.82 43.55
CA PRO A 43 -10.92 4.09 43.61
C PRO A 43 -10.09 2.81 43.64
N GLY A 44 -9.18 2.65 42.71
CA GLY A 44 -8.21 1.56 42.70
C GLY A 44 -7.17 1.68 43.80
N PRO A 45 -6.46 0.59 44.14
CA PRO A 45 -5.41 0.62 45.15
C PRO A 45 -4.10 1.25 44.65
N GLY A 46 -3.99 1.59 43.36
CA GLY A 46 -2.78 2.11 42.76
C GLY A 46 -2.47 3.55 43.15
N ALA A 47 -1.17 3.85 43.24
CA ALA A 47 -0.70 5.21 43.51
C ALA A 47 -0.33 5.92 42.19
N PHE A 48 -0.97 7.05 41.92
CA PHE A 48 -0.64 7.88 40.75
C PHE A 48 0.78 8.47 40.86
N GLN A 49 1.51 8.42 39.76
CA GLN A 49 2.79 9.07 39.60
C GLN A 49 2.86 9.79 38.25
N HIS A 50 3.32 11.04 38.29
CA HIS A 50 3.54 11.86 37.08
C HIS A 50 5.03 12.13 36.91
N ILE A 51 5.56 11.85 35.74
CA ILE A 51 6.95 12.08 35.36
C ILE A 51 6.97 12.92 34.09
N SER A 52 7.75 14.00 34.10
CA SER A 52 7.76 14.93 32.98
C SER A 52 9.13 15.59 32.83
N SER A 53 9.27 16.39 31.78
CA SER A 53 10.45 17.22 31.53
C SER A 53 10.45 18.54 32.34
N TYR A 54 9.67 18.65 33.42
CA TYR A 54 9.59 19.87 34.21
C TYR A 54 10.95 20.26 34.81
N ASP A 55 11.16 21.58 34.99
CA ASP A 55 12.39 22.13 35.58
C ASP A 55 12.46 21.87 37.09
N THR A 56 13.26 20.88 37.50
CA THR A 56 13.42 20.49 38.90
C THR A 56 14.13 21.54 39.76
N THR A 57 14.68 22.61 39.17
CA THR A 57 15.33 23.71 39.88
C THR A 57 14.33 24.76 40.38
N GLY A 58 13.03 24.63 40.00
CA GLY A 58 12.00 25.64 40.28
C GLY A 58 11.96 26.79 39.28
N GLY A 59 12.70 26.69 38.18
CA GLY A 59 12.65 27.59 37.03
C GLY A 59 11.51 27.27 36.07
N ASN A 60 11.69 27.61 34.81
CA ASN A 60 10.69 27.37 33.74
C ASN A 60 11.34 26.78 32.47
N ARG A 61 12.46 26.06 32.63
CA ARG A 61 13.12 25.36 31.51
C ARG A 61 12.64 23.93 31.41
N ASP A 62 11.33 23.75 31.21
CA ASP A 62 10.59 22.49 31.26
C ASP A 62 10.85 21.56 30.06
N ARG A 63 12.03 21.57 29.47
CA ARG A 63 12.40 20.82 28.28
C ARG A 63 13.72 20.07 28.40
N LEU A 64 13.83 19.00 27.66
CA LEU A 64 15.11 18.38 27.37
C LEU A 64 15.71 18.99 26.09
N GLU A 65 17.03 19.11 26.07
CA GLU A 65 17.84 19.34 24.88
C GLU A 65 18.58 18.04 24.60
N ILE A 66 18.47 17.52 23.37
CA ILE A 66 19.08 16.25 22.99
C ILE A 66 20.08 16.52 21.87
N ALA A 67 21.37 16.34 22.13
CA ALA A 67 22.39 16.57 21.12
C ALA A 67 22.25 15.57 19.94
N ALA A 68 22.83 15.93 18.79
CA ALA A 68 22.81 15.06 17.62
C ALA A 68 23.54 13.73 17.93
N GLY A 69 22.88 12.61 17.69
CA GLY A 69 23.38 11.26 17.96
C GLY A 69 23.23 10.78 19.41
N ASP A 70 22.76 11.66 20.31
CA ASP A 70 22.57 11.31 21.72
C ASP A 70 21.19 10.71 22.00
N THR A 71 21.05 10.18 23.22
CA THR A 71 19.82 9.62 23.76
C THR A 71 19.38 10.39 25.02
N ALA A 72 18.07 10.50 25.21
CA ALA A 72 17.48 11.01 26.45
C ALA A 72 16.63 9.93 27.10
N VAL A 73 16.79 9.76 28.44
CA VAL A 73 15.92 8.92 29.23
C VAL A 73 14.69 9.72 29.63
N LEU A 74 13.51 9.27 29.18
CA LEU A 74 12.23 9.89 29.49
C LEU A 74 11.61 9.26 30.75
N LEU A 75 11.83 7.96 30.95
CA LEU A 75 11.33 7.22 32.11
C LEU A 75 12.37 6.17 32.52
N ASP A 76 12.61 6.03 33.81
CA ASP A 76 13.31 4.93 34.42
C ASP A 76 12.78 4.71 35.85
N VAL A 77 11.83 3.77 35.98
CA VAL A 77 11.14 3.53 37.24
C VAL A 77 11.15 2.06 37.62
N ARG A 78 11.27 1.79 38.91
CA ARG A 78 11.30 0.44 39.51
C ARG A 78 9.94 0.07 40.13
N GLY A 79 9.72 -1.25 40.24
CA GLY A 79 8.58 -1.89 40.88
C GLY A 79 7.32 -1.94 39.98
N PRO A 80 6.33 -2.78 40.33
CA PRO A 80 5.21 -3.02 39.44
C PRO A 80 4.33 -1.76 39.23
N GLY A 81 3.89 -1.58 38.00
CA GLY A 81 3.05 -0.46 37.63
C GLY A 81 2.47 -0.61 36.23
N VAL A 82 1.64 0.34 35.86
CA VAL A 82 1.05 0.46 34.52
C VAL A 82 1.19 1.90 34.05
N ILE A 83 1.88 2.13 32.94
CA ILE A 83 1.87 3.43 32.27
C ILE A 83 0.46 3.59 31.66
N ARG A 84 -0.19 4.71 31.96
CA ARG A 84 -1.57 5.01 31.53
C ARG A 84 -1.63 6.05 30.41
N ARG A 85 -0.60 6.93 30.35
CA ARG A 85 -0.54 7.98 29.32
C ARG A 85 0.89 8.34 29.03
N ILE A 86 1.16 8.57 27.76
CA ILE A 86 2.37 9.23 27.27
C ILE A 86 1.93 10.43 26.46
N TRP A 87 2.57 11.59 26.70
CA TRP A 87 2.42 12.78 25.88
C TRP A 87 3.81 13.34 25.54
N ILE A 88 4.04 13.70 24.29
CA ILE A 88 5.32 14.20 23.78
C ILE A 88 5.06 15.36 22.81
N THR A 89 5.89 16.40 22.85
CA THR A 89 6.00 17.37 21.76
C THR A 89 7.45 17.74 21.50
N VAL A 90 7.79 17.99 20.23
CA VAL A 90 9.16 18.20 19.80
C VAL A 90 9.26 19.41 18.89
N SER A 91 10.24 20.29 19.15
CA SER A 91 10.68 21.32 18.22
C SER A 91 11.99 20.87 17.58
N SER A 92 11.96 20.60 16.29
CA SER A 92 13.14 20.21 15.51
C SER A 92 13.18 20.98 14.19
N ARG A 93 14.39 21.37 13.76
CA ARG A 93 14.65 21.99 12.46
C ARG A 93 14.85 20.97 11.35
N ASP A 94 14.91 19.67 11.69
CA ASP A 94 14.97 18.60 10.70
C ASP A 94 13.57 18.30 10.18
N PRO A 95 13.29 18.43 8.88
CA PRO A 95 11.95 18.15 8.31
C PRO A 95 11.55 16.68 8.43
N HIS A 96 12.51 15.77 8.64
CA HIS A 96 12.27 14.33 8.76
C HIS A 96 12.37 13.81 10.20
N TYR A 97 12.33 14.68 11.21
CA TYR A 97 12.54 14.32 12.62
C TYR A 97 11.57 13.23 13.11
N LEU A 98 10.35 13.18 12.56
CA LEU A 98 9.33 12.17 12.90
C LEU A 98 9.83 10.74 12.69
N ARG A 99 10.64 10.50 11.66
CA ARG A 99 11.23 9.19 11.36
C ARG A 99 12.67 9.04 11.83
N ARG A 100 13.38 10.13 12.08
CA ARG A 100 14.77 10.10 12.51
C ARG A 100 14.94 10.01 14.01
N ILE A 101 13.98 10.48 14.82
CA ILE A 101 13.94 10.22 16.26
C ILE A 101 13.36 8.81 16.47
N ALA A 102 14.03 7.98 17.26
CA ALA A 102 13.55 6.66 17.65
C ALA A 102 13.08 6.65 19.10
N LEU A 103 11.95 6.00 19.35
CA LEU A 103 11.47 5.61 20.69
C LEU A 103 11.82 4.15 20.94
N LYS A 104 12.38 3.89 22.15
CA LYS A 104 12.67 2.55 22.65
C LYS A 104 12.07 2.41 24.04
N MET A 105 11.31 1.34 24.27
CA MET A 105 10.72 1.06 25.57
C MET A 105 11.08 -0.36 25.98
N TYR A 106 11.51 -0.51 27.23
CA TYR A 106 11.97 -1.77 27.81
C TYR A 106 11.18 -2.06 29.07
N TRP A 107 10.76 -3.31 29.20
CA TRP A 107 10.09 -3.81 30.39
C TRP A 107 11.00 -4.80 31.14
N ASP A 108 10.90 -4.76 32.46
CA ASP A 108 11.42 -5.81 33.37
C ASP A 108 12.91 -6.16 33.19
N ASP A 109 13.76 -5.12 32.95
CA ASP A 109 15.21 -5.22 32.74
C ASP A 109 15.64 -6.05 31.52
N GLU A 110 14.76 -6.19 30.51
CA GLU A 110 15.09 -6.82 29.24
C GLU A 110 16.21 -6.09 28.49
N SER A 111 17.03 -6.86 27.76
CA SER A 111 18.14 -6.32 26.97
C SER A 111 17.71 -5.76 25.63
N THR A 112 16.58 -6.26 25.08
CA THR A 112 15.98 -5.86 23.83
C THR A 112 14.70 -5.07 24.08
N PRO A 113 14.39 -4.04 23.27
CA PRO A 113 13.20 -3.24 23.51
C PRO A 113 11.93 -3.95 23.05
N SER A 114 10.90 -3.96 23.90
CA SER A 114 9.55 -4.37 23.53
C SER A 114 8.87 -3.38 22.56
N VAL A 115 9.29 -2.10 22.60
CA VAL A 115 8.87 -1.08 21.63
C VAL A 115 10.09 -0.51 20.94
N LEU A 116 10.12 -0.60 19.60
CA LEU A 116 11.19 -0.06 18.76
C LEU A 116 10.57 0.60 17.51
N ALA A 117 10.54 1.93 17.50
CA ALA A 117 9.83 2.67 16.47
C ALA A 117 10.39 4.07 16.20
N PRO A 118 10.27 4.61 14.98
CA PRO A 118 10.34 6.04 14.76
C PRO A 118 9.21 6.76 15.50
N LEU A 119 9.51 7.96 16.03
CA LEU A 119 8.56 8.74 16.84
C LEU A 119 7.23 8.95 16.12
N GLY A 120 7.26 9.40 14.86
CA GLY A 120 6.04 9.71 14.11
C GLY A 120 5.22 8.46 13.81
N ASP A 121 5.88 7.40 13.37
CA ASP A 121 5.19 6.13 13.04
C ASP A 121 4.57 5.49 14.28
N PHE A 122 5.22 5.57 15.47
CA PHE A 122 4.64 5.10 16.72
C PHE A 122 3.29 5.78 17.03
N PHE A 123 3.14 7.03 16.66
CA PHE A 123 1.86 7.75 16.80
C PHE A 123 1.04 7.80 15.50
N GLY A 124 1.23 6.86 14.57
CA GLY A 124 0.46 6.75 13.33
C GLY A 124 0.66 7.91 12.34
N ASN A 125 1.77 8.64 12.42
CA ASN A 125 1.98 9.90 11.71
C ASN A 125 3.41 10.06 11.17
N GLY A 126 3.83 9.10 10.34
CA GLY A 126 5.21 9.02 9.83
C GLY A 126 5.57 10.09 8.78
N PHE A 127 4.59 10.68 8.09
CA PHE A 127 4.84 11.66 7.03
C PHE A 127 4.88 13.09 7.53
N ASP A 128 3.92 13.48 8.41
CA ASP A 128 3.69 14.87 8.78
C ASP A 128 2.94 14.94 10.12
N ARG A 129 2.99 16.07 10.84
CA ARG A 129 2.24 16.30 12.08
C ARG A 129 0.77 16.60 11.79
N ARG A 130 0.03 15.65 11.23
CA ARG A 130 -1.39 15.82 10.99
C ARG A 130 -2.20 15.62 12.27
N HIS A 131 -3.18 16.48 12.45
CA HIS A 131 -4.11 16.39 13.56
C HIS A 131 -5.06 15.19 13.36
N TYR A 132 -5.15 14.32 14.35
CA TYR A 132 -6.14 13.26 14.43
C TYR A 132 -6.30 12.82 15.88
N ALA A 133 -7.44 12.21 16.21
CA ALA A 133 -7.68 11.63 17.52
C ALA A 133 -8.44 10.31 17.37
N ALA A 134 -7.76 9.21 17.71
CA ALA A 134 -8.37 7.92 17.96
C ALA A 134 -8.54 7.70 19.46
N LEU A 135 -9.24 6.63 19.84
CA LEU A 135 -9.41 6.32 21.27
C LEU A 135 -8.08 6.07 21.98
N PRO A 136 -7.15 5.22 21.44
CA PRO A 136 -5.93 4.91 22.18
C PRO A 136 -4.78 5.90 21.93
N MET A 137 -4.80 6.67 20.86
CA MET A 137 -3.73 7.64 20.59
C MET A 137 -4.10 8.67 19.52
N GLY A 138 -3.27 9.70 19.41
CA GLY A 138 -3.44 10.73 18.39
C GLY A 138 -2.39 11.82 18.44
N VAL A 139 -2.64 12.88 17.64
CA VAL A 139 -1.83 14.10 17.58
C VAL A 139 -2.76 15.31 17.63
N SER A 140 -2.62 16.13 18.68
CA SER A 140 -3.43 17.32 18.89
C SER A 140 -2.53 18.55 18.98
N SER A 141 -2.66 19.47 18.00
CA SER A 141 -1.87 20.73 17.99
C SER A 141 -0.35 20.51 18.15
N GLY A 142 0.19 19.43 17.56
CA GLY A 142 1.60 19.06 17.63
C GLY A 142 2.03 18.29 18.89
N GLY A 143 1.12 18.01 19.81
CA GLY A 143 1.31 17.08 20.91
C GLY A 143 0.88 15.67 20.53
N PHE A 144 1.78 14.72 20.60
CA PHE A 144 1.55 13.30 20.40
C PHE A 144 1.07 12.69 21.71
N PHE A 145 0.00 11.90 21.72
CA PHE A 145 -0.49 11.25 22.95
C PHE A 145 -0.87 9.79 22.72
N ALA A 146 -0.67 8.97 23.74
CA ALA A 146 -1.11 7.57 23.79
C ALA A 146 -1.68 7.23 25.15
N TYR A 147 -2.81 6.50 25.18
CA TYR A 147 -3.50 5.98 26.36
C TYR A 147 -3.45 4.43 26.44
N LEU A 148 -2.67 3.79 25.57
CA LEU A 148 -2.45 2.34 25.63
C LEU A 148 -1.84 1.96 26.97
N PRO A 149 -2.44 1.04 27.76
CA PRO A 149 -1.87 0.62 29.04
C PRO A 149 -0.60 -0.17 28.81
N MET A 150 0.49 0.17 29.51
CA MET A 150 1.78 -0.50 29.39
C MET A 150 2.20 -1.02 30.78
N PRO A 151 1.85 -2.26 31.14
CA PRO A 151 2.20 -2.88 32.40
C PRO A 151 3.67 -3.30 32.44
N PHE A 152 4.29 -3.22 33.63
CA PHE A 152 5.64 -3.71 33.93
C PHE A 152 5.70 -4.25 35.37
N ARG A 153 6.54 -5.27 35.64
CA ARG A 153 6.64 -5.95 36.95
C ARG A 153 7.77 -5.39 37.78
N ASP A 154 8.93 -5.23 37.17
CA ASP A 154 10.17 -4.88 37.88
C ASP A 154 10.69 -3.50 37.48
N ARG A 155 10.59 -3.14 36.22
CA ARG A 155 11.10 -1.87 35.72
C ARG A 155 10.42 -1.45 34.41
N ALA A 156 10.21 -0.16 34.23
CA ALA A 156 9.92 0.45 32.94
C ALA A 156 11.00 1.47 32.59
N ARG A 157 11.54 1.38 31.38
CA ARG A 157 12.51 2.35 30.86
C ARG A 157 12.09 2.80 29.45
N ILE A 158 11.98 4.12 29.25
CA ILE A 158 11.66 4.74 27.97
C ILE A 158 12.77 5.70 27.59
N ILE A 159 13.27 5.61 26.38
CA ILE A 159 14.31 6.48 25.84
C ILE A 159 13.93 7.04 24.47
N ALA A 160 14.38 8.26 24.17
CA ALA A 160 14.35 8.86 22.85
C ALA A 160 15.77 9.01 22.31
N GLU A 161 16.02 8.53 21.10
CA GLU A 161 17.31 8.63 20.39
C GLU A 161 17.21 9.67 19.29
N ASN A 162 18.10 10.66 19.30
CA ASN A 162 18.15 11.72 18.30
C ASN A 162 19.02 11.35 17.10
N GLY A 163 18.44 10.78 16.04
CA GLY A 163 19.12 10.49 14.78
C GLY A 163 19.04 11.63 13.74
N THR A 164 18.63 12.86 14.12
CA THR A 164 18.39 13.94 13.12
C THR A 164 19.68 14.59 12.58
N GLY A 165 20.84 14.29 13.16
CA GLY A 165 22.11 14.94 12.81
C GLY A 165 22.20 16.41 13.26
N ARG A 166 21.20 16.90 14.01
CA ARG A 166 21.14 18.26 14.60
C ARG A 166 20.65 18.15 16.05
N ASN A 167 20.97 19.14 16.87
CA ASN A 167 20.42 19.19 18.23
C ASN A 167 18.90 19.39 18.17
N ILE A 168 18.19 18.72 19.05
CA ILE A 168 16.79 19.00 19.36
C ILE A 168 16.80 20.02 20.49
N ASP A 169 16.35 21.24 20.20
CA ASP A 169 16.40 22.36 21.15
C ASP A 169 15.30 22.29 22.20
N ALA A 170 14.21 21.56 21.92
CA ALA A 170 13.09 21.40 22.84
C ALA A 170 12.36 20.08 22.63
N PHE A 171 12.42 19.24 23.63
CA PHE A 171 11.69 17.98 23.73
C PHE A 171 10.94 17.99 25.05
N TYR A 172 9.61 18.06 24.99
CA TYR A 172 8.74 18.03 26.18
C TYR A 172 8.04 16.69 26.25
N PHE A 173 7.87 16.18 27.46
CA PHE A 173 7.10 14.95 27.67
C PHE A 173 6.37 14.96 29.01
N ASN A 174 5.28 14.20 29.08
CA ASN A 174 4.55 13.85 30.29
C ASN A 174 4.19 12.37 30.24
N ILE A 175 4.49 11.63 31.27
CA ILE A 175 4.18 10.20 31.43
C ILE A 175 3.43 10.02 32.75
N ASP A 176 2.18 9.53 32.64
CA ASP A 176 1.36 9.21 33.79
C ASP A 176 1.35 7.69 33.99
N LEU A 177 1.63 7.25 35.19
CA LEU A 177 1.63 5.84 35.56
C LEU A 177 0.94 5.60 36.90
N GLU A 178 0.45 4.41 37.08
CA GLU A 178 -0.12 3.89 38.30
C GLU A 178 0.82 2.82 38.87
N LYS A 179 1.34 3.07 40.08
CA LYS A 179 2.10 2.08 40.85
C LYS A 179 1.13 1.16 41.56
N VAL A 180 1.34 -0.15 41.43
CA VAL A 180 0.51 -1.18 42.04
C VAL A 180 1.35 -2.09 42.94
N GLU A 181 0.73 -2.81 43.86
CA GLU A 181 1.48 -3.75 44.74
C GLU A 181 1.97 -4.97 43.95
N LYS A 182 1.14 -5.45 43.04
CA LYS A 182 1.45 -6.58 42.13
C LYS A 182 0.57 -6.56 40.90
N LEU A 183 1.03 -7.20 39.84
CA LEU A 183 0.25 -7.52 38.67
C LEU A 183 -0.13 -9.00 38.65
N PRO A 184 -1.27 -9.40 38.02
CA PRO A 184 -1.61 -10.80 37.78
C PRO A 184 -0.48 -11.52 37.03
N ALA A 185 -0.30 -12.83 37.27
CA ALA A 185 0.78 -13.60 36.64
C ALA A 185 0.68 -13.63 35.09
N GLU A 186 -0.54 -13.62 34.58
CA GLU A 186 -0.88 -13.73 33.17
C GLU A 186 -0.99 -12.37 32.46
N VAL A 187 -0.61 -11.24 33.13
CA VAL A 187 -0.72 -9.94 32.47
C VAL A 187 0.27 -9.87 31.29
N ALA A 188 -0.24 -9.56 30.11
CA ALA A 188 0.54 -9.35 28.91
C ALA A 188 1.17 -7.94 28.91
N THR A 189 2.41 -7.83 28.44
CA THR A 189 3.11 -6.57 28.25
C THR A 189 2.83 -5.99 26.88
N PHE A 190 2.98 -4.68 26.75
CA PHE A 190 2.76 -3.96 25.50
C PHE A 190 3.97 -4.02 24.59
N HIS A 191 3.75 -4.30 23.32
CA HIS A 191 4.77 -4.35 22.28
C HIS A 191 4.37 -3.49 21.09
N ALA A 192 5.37 -2.92 20.42
CA ALA A 192 5.15 -2.23 19.17
C ALA A 192 6.39 -2.23 18.29
N TRP A 193 6.29 -2.81 17.10
CA TRP A 193 7.41 -2.92 16.16
C TRP A 193 7.10 -2.24 14.83
N TRP A 194 8.15 -1.60 14.30
CA TRP A 194 8.10 -0.93 13.02
C TRP A 194 8.79 -1.77 11.96
N ASN A 195 8.06 -2.06 10.87
CA ASN A 195 8.60 -2.71 9.68
C ASN A 195 8.50 -1.77 8.48
N ARG A 196 9.47 -1.84 7.58
CA ARG A 196 9.47 -1.03 6.37
C ARG A 196 10.11 -1.73 5.19
N ASP A 197 9.38 -1.73 4.07
CA ASP A 197 9.90 -1.95 2.73
C ASP A 197 9.93 -0.62 1.99
N ARG A 198 11.11 0.00 1.87
CA ARG A 198 11.26 1.24 1.08
C ARG A 198 10.84 1.06 -0.36
N ARG A 199 10.87 -0.18 -0.84
CA ARG A 199 10.49 -0.61 -2.15
C ARG A 199 9.98 -2.03 -2.05
N THR A 200 8.68 -2.18 -2.04
CA THR A 200 8.05 -3.50 -2.07
C THR A 200 8.45 -4.27 -3.33
N THR A 201 8.61 -5.59 -3.24
CA THR A 201 9.08 -6.44 -4.32
C THR A 201 8.17 -7.66 -4.48
N ARG A 202 7.88 -8.04 -5.72
CA ARG A 202 7.15 -9.26 -6.04
C ARG A 202 8.00 -10.50 -5.77
N PRO A 203 7.41 -11.62 -5.34
CA PRO A 203 5.97 -11.86 -5.09
C PRO A 203 5.56 -11.66 -3.62
N GLU A 204 6.49 -11.29 -2.75
CA GLU A 204 6.30 -11.30 -1.31
C GLU A 204 5.41 -10.13 -0.86
N PRO A 205 4.39 -10.36 0.01
CA PRO A 205 3.66 -9.30 0.68
C PRO A 205 4.55 -8.60 1.73
N HIS A 206 4.19 -7.38 2.12
CA HIS A 206 4.86 -6.65 3.18
C HIS A 206 4.59 -7.30 4.54
N LEU A 207 5.65 -7.60 5.30
CA LEU A 207 5.52 -8.13 6.64
C LEU A 207 5.12 -7.03 7.64
N VAL A 208 3.96 -7.18 8.27
CA VAL A 208 3.49 -6.27 9.34
C VAL A 208 3.97 -6.75 10.71
N LEU A 209 3.76 -8.03 11.01
CA LEU A 209 4.12 -8.65 12.30
C LEU A 209 4.43 -10.13 12.09
N ASP A 210 5.46 -10.61 12.79
CA ASP A 210 5.74 -12.03 13.01
C ASP A 210 6.13 -12.21 14.47
N ALA A 211 5.16 -12.60 15.32
CA ALA A 211 5.33 -12.73 16.76
C ALA A 211 5.03 -14.16 17.22
N HIS A 212 5.85 -14.66 18.16
CA HIS A 212 5.71 -15.97 18.76
C HIS A 212 5.44 -15.86 20.25
N GLY A 213 4.46 -16.58 20.75
CA GLY A 213 3.98 -16.55 22.12
C GLY A 213 2.47 -16.48 22.20
N ARG A 214 1.95 -15.96 23.32
CA ARG A 214 0.51 -15.87 23.58
C ARG A 214 0.10 -14.43 23.82
N GLY A 215 -0.92 -13.95 23.11
CA GLY A 215 -1.32 -12.57 23.25
C GLY A 215 -2.51 -12.14 22.42
N TYR A 216 -2.60 -10.84 22.19
CA TYR A 216 -3.62 -10.18 21.37
C TYR A 216 -2.99 -9.13 20.46
N PHE A 217 -3.21 -9.23 19.16
CA PHE A 217 -2.94 -8.13 18.27
C PHE A 217 -3.97 -7.02 18.48
N ALA A 218 -3.48 -5.81 18.74
CA ALA A 218 -4.30 -4.67 19.11
C ALA A 218 -4.51 -3.66 17.97
N GLY A 219 -3.77 -3.80 16.89
CA GLY A 219 -3.93 -2.94 15.72
C GLY A 219 -2.65 -2.62 14.97
N MET A 220 -2.79 -1.89 13.88
CA MET A 220 -1.65 -1.34 13.14
C MET A 220 -1.91 0.06 12.62
N SER A 221 -0.81 0.78 12.32
CA SER A 221 -0.83 1.93 11.43
C SER A 221 0.03 1.65 10.20
N LEU A 222 -0.38 2.22 9.07
CA LEU A 222 0.32 2.16 7.78
C LEU A 222 0.67 3.58 7.34
N ASN A 223 1.90 3.79 6.92
CA ASN A 223 2.33 4.96 6.18
C ASN A 223 2.88 4.47 4.83
N ALA A 224 2.08 4.53 3.78
CA ALA A 224 2.44 4.05 2.46
C ALA A 224 2.54 5.18 1.44
N GLU A 225 3.53 5.09 0.56
CA GLU A 225 3.75 6.02 -0.55
C GLU A 225 4.11 5.25 -1.83
N SER A 226 3.32 5.44 -2.89
CA SER A 226 3.54 4.78 -4.18
C SER A 226 4.75 5.35 -4.92
N HIS A 227 5.54 4.49 -5.56
CA HIS A 227 6.56 4.91 -6.53
C HIS A 227 5.97 5.22 -7.92
N SER A 228 4.80 4.68 -8.26
CA SER A 228 4.12 4.94 -9.54
C SER A 228 3.32 6.25 -9.56
N GLY A 229 3.09 6.87 -8.41
CA GLY A 229 2.20 8.02 -8.28
C GLY A 229 0.71 7.66 -8.33
N ARG A 230 0.35 6.39 -8.14
CA ARG A 230 -1.03 5.89 -8.10
C ARG A 230 -1.30 5.17 -6.78
N LEU A 231 -2.54 5.17 -6.34
CA LEU A 231 -2.97 4.46 -5.13
C LEU A 231 -3.32 2.99 -5.35
N SER A 232 -3.00 2.42 -6.53
CA SER A 232 -3.30 1.03 -6.88
C SER A 232 -2.67 -0.02 -5.94
N PHE A 233 -1.74 0.36 -5.10
CA PHE A 233 -1.26 -0.50 -4.03
C PHE A 233 -2.35 -0.82 -2.97
N LEU A 234 -3.41 -0.01 -2.88
CA LEU A 234 -4.53 -0.23 -1.96
C LEU A 234 -5.37 -1.47 -2.31
N GLU A 235 -5.27 -2.01 -3.52
CA GLU A 235 -5.87 -3.30 -3.89
C GLU A 235 -5.22 -4.51 -3.18
N GLY A 236 -4.19 -4.29 -2.37
CA GLY A 236 -3.53 -5.35 -1.62
C GLY A 236 -4.28 -5.71 -0.35
N ASP A 237 -4.43 -7.01 -0.10
CA ASP A 237 -5.19 -7.57 1.01
C ASP A 237 -4.32 -7.75 2.26
N GLU A 238 -4.90 -7.67 3.44
CA GLU A 238 -4.28 -8.17 4.65
C GLU A 238 -4.42 -9.69 4.73
N ILE A 239 -3.37 -10.35 5.24
CA ILE A 239 -3.30 -11.81 5.39
C ILE A 239 -3.01 -12.14 6.85
N PHE A 240 -3.83 -13.01 7.44
CA PHE A 240 -3.69 -13.47 8.82
C PHE A 240 -3.32 -14.95 8.87
N THR A 241 -2.16 -15.26 9.45
CA THR A 241 -1.77 -16.60 9.87
C THR A 241 -1.64 -16.61 11.40
N VAL A 242 -2.50 -17.38 12.09
CA VAL A 242 -2.54 -17.42 13.54
C VAL A 242 -2.37 -18.86 14.00
N ASP A 243 -1.45 -19.08 14.94
CA ASP A 243 -1.10 -20.41 15.47
C ASP A 243 -0.70 -21.39 14.35
N GLY A 244 0.03 -20.89 13.35
CA GLY A 244 0.50 -21.64 12.19
C GLY A 244 -0.55 -21.98 11.13
N GLU A 245 -1.79 -21.50 11.28
CA GLU A 245 -2.87 -21.75 10.34
C GLU A 245 -3.31 -20.45 9.66
N PHE A 246 -3.54 -20.53 8.33
CA PHE A 246 -4.20 -19.45 7.60
C PHE A 246 -5.61 -19.23 8.18
N ARG A 247 -5.90 -18.00 8.61
CA ARG A 247 -7.20 -17.64 9.23
C ARG A 247 -8.05 -16.74 8.38
N GLY A 248 -7.46 -16.07 7.39
CA GLY A 248 -8.22 -15.22 6.49
C GLY A 248 -7.33 -14.26 5.70
N GLN A 249 -7.93 -13.74 4.65
CA GLN A 249 -7.41 -12.69 3.78
C GLN A 249 -8.53 -11.68 3.53
N GLY A 250 -8.17 -10.42 3.39
CA GLY A 250 -9.09 -9.31 3.15
C GLY A 250 -9.51 -9.14 1.71
N THR A 251 -9.92 -7.94 1.39
CA THR A 251 -10.44 -7.54 0.07
C THR A 251 -9.84 -6.24 -0.44
N GLY A 252 -8.90 -5.65 0.31
CA GLY A 252 -8.21 -4.42 -0.01
C GLY A 252 -7.66 -3.72 1.23
N THR A 253 -6.58 -2.99 1.06
CA THR A 253 -5.94 -2.24 2.16
C THR A 253 -6.90 -1.22 2.78
N GLU A 254 -7.65 -0.47 1.96
CA GLU A 254 -8.64 0.48 2.51
C GLU A 254 -9.76 -0.20 3.28
N ASP A 255 -10.18 -1.40 2.85
CA ASP A 255 -11.22 -2.19 3.52
C ASP A 255 -10.73 -2.64 4.90
N TYR A 256 -9.48 -3.10 5.01
CA TYR A 256 -8.87 -3.38 6.30
C TYR A 256 -8.96 -2.18 7.25
N PHE A 257 -8.68 -0.96 6.78
CA PHE A 257 -8.77 0.26 7.59
C PHE A 257 -10.21 0.80 7.70
N ASN A 258 -11.23 -0.03 7.41
CA ASN A 258 -12.66 0.30 7.45
C ASN A 258 -13.02 1.52 6.56
N GLY A 259 -12.30 1.68 5.48
CA GLY A 259 -12.61 2.62 4.41
C GLY A 259 -13.27 1.93 3.24
N GLY A 260 -13.20 2.55 2.09
CA GLY A 260 -13.63 1.98 0.82
C GLY A 260 -13.23 2.94 -0.31
N TRP A 261 -13.21 2.43 -1.54
CA TRP A 261 -13.06 3.25 -2.74
C TRP A 261 -11.83 4.17 -2.68
N TYR A 262 -10.67 3.63 -2.29
CA TYR A 262 -9.41 4.38 -2.13
C TYR A 262 -9.52 5.60 -1.21
N PHE A 263 -10.44 5.57 -0.22
CA PHE A 263 -10.73 6.71 0.66
C PHE A 263 -11.09 7.98 -0.12
N ASP A 264 -11.96 7.88 -1.13
CA ASP A 264 -12.34 8.96 -2.04
C ASP A 264 -12.96 10.18 -1.32
N GLN A 265 -13.50 9.99 -0.11
CA GLN A 265 -14.03 11.05 0.75
C GLN A 265 -12.92 11.81 1.53
N GLY A 266 -11.65 11.44 1.35
CA GLY A 266 -10.51 12.11 1.98
C GLY A 266 -10.18 11.63 3.39
N ALA A 267 -9.36 12.43 4.10
CA ALA A 267 -8.89 12.11 5.45
C ALA A 267 -10.02 12.24 6.51
N PHE A 268 -10.04 11.31 7.45
CA PHE A 268 -10.98 11.31 8.58
C PHE A 268 -10.36 10.62 9.81
N ALA A 269 -10.94 10.84 10.99
CA ALA A 269 -10.56 10.16 12.22
C ALA A 269 -11.82 9.64 12.93
N ALA A 270 -11.77 8.38 13.39
CA ALA A 270 -12.78 7.72 14.18
C ALA A 270 -12.12 7.03 15.39
N PRO A 271 -12.87 6.59 16.41
CA PRO A 271 -12.29 6.01 17.64
C PRO A 271 -11.33 4.84 17.39
N TYR A 272 -11.59 3.98 16.41
CA TYR A 272 -10.83 2.75 16.18
C TYR A 272 -10.18 2.66 14.81
N HIS A 273 -10.47 3.56 13.88
CA HIS A 273 -9.89 3.56 12.55
C HIS A 273 -9.89 4.97 11.95
N GLY A 274 -9.08 5.19 10.91
CA GLY A 274 -9.08 6.46 10.20
C GLY A 274 -7.94 6.58 9.21
N VAL A 275 -8.03 7.62 8.40
CA VAL A 275 -7.00 8.02 7.43
C VAL A 275 -6.50 9.40 7.81
N VAL A 276 -5.28 9.47 8.30
CA VAL A 276 -4.64 10.71 8.78
C VAL A 276 -4.11 11.53 7.61
N VAL A 277 -3.57 10.87 6.60
CA VAL A 277 -3.08 11.47 5.36
C VAL A 277 -3.71 10.76 4.18
N LYS A 278 -4.34 11.52 3.30
CA LYS A 278 -4.80 11.11 1.97
C LYS A 278 -4.30 12.17 1.00
N ASP A 279 -3.28 11.84 0.22
CA ASP A 279 -2.68 12.75 -0.75
C ASP A 279 -2.57 12.05 -2.11
N ASP A 280 -3.50 12.36 -3.00
CA ASP A 280 -3.55 11.79 -4.35
C ASP A 280 -2.39 12.27 -5.22
N SER A 281 -1.92 13.50 -5.01
CA SER A 281 -0.84 14.08 -5.82
C SER A 281 0.50 13.39 -5.58
N LEU A 282 0.73 12.97 -4.33
CA LEU A 282 1.91 12.22 -3.90
C LEU A 282 1.63 10.71 -3.81
N ALA A 283 0.39 10.29 -4.01
CA ALA A 283 -0.09 8.93 -3.79
C ALA A 283 0.35 8.38 -2.42
N ARG A 284 0.02 9.15 -1.35
CA ARG A 284 0.35 8.87 0.04
C ARG A 284 -0.88 8.57 0.86
N ILE A 285 -0.77 7.55 1.71
CA ILE A 285 -1.77 7.20 2.72
C ILE A 285 -1.07 7.04 4.07
N ALA A 286 -1.63 7.68 5.11
CA ALA A 286 -1.38 7.31 6.50
C ALA A 286 -2.71 6.90 7.12
N ALA A 287 -2.83 5.64 7.54
CA ALA A 287 -4.06 5.08 8.08
C ALA A 287 -3.78 4.30 9.36
N TYR A 288 -4.81 4.12 10.19
CA TYR A 288 -4.73 3.31 11.40
C TYR A 288 -6.01 2.50 11.62
N ARG A 289 -5.86 1.31 12.23
CA ARG A 289 -6.96 0.51 12.77
C ARG A 289 -6.56 -0.11 14.10
N TRP A 290 -7.47 0.00 15.07
CA TRP A 290 -7.35 -0.55 16.41
C TRP A 290 -8.33 -1.69 16.60
N HIS A 291 -7.80 -2.87 16.84
CA HIS A 291 -8.56 -4.08 17.18
C HIS A 291 -8.91 -4.12 18.68
N ILE A 292 -9.41 -3.00 19.23
CA ILE A 292 -9.85 -2.93 20.63
C ILE A 292 -11.22 -3.59 20.80
N PRO A 293 -12.22 -3.31 19.91
CA PRO A 293 -13.51 -3.99 20.00
C PRO A 293 -13.48 -5.41 19.43
N ASP A 294 -12.50 -5.74 18.58
CA ASP A 294 -12.36 -7.00 17.85
C ASP A 294 -10.92 -7.58 17.94
N PRO A 295 -10.36 -7.78 19.17
CA PRO A 295 -8.97 -8.20 19.34
C PRO A 295 -8.71 -9.56 18.73
N ILE A 296 -7.56 -9.70 18.03
CA ILE A 296 -7.14 -10.95 17.41
C ILE A 296 -6.24 -11.70 18.38
N SER A 297 -6.74 -12.81 18.94
CA SER A 297 -6.02 -13.65 19.90
C SER A 297 -5.10 -14.64 19.19
N PHE A 298 -3.93 -14.91 19.79
CA PHE A 298 -3.02 -15.97 19.39
C PHE A 298 -2.47 -16.70 20.62
N HIS A 299 -2.14 -17.99 20.48
CA HIS A 299 -1.69 -18.85 21.57
C HIS A 299 -0.25 -19.32 21.38
N ASP A 300 0.22 -19.45 20.14
CA ASP A 300 1.56 -19.88 19.78
C ASP A 300 2.27 -18.87 18.86
N SER A 301 1.55 -18.29 17.91
CA SER A 301 2.14 -17.33 16.97
C SER A 301 1.08 -16.51 16.24
N ILE A 302 1.49 -15.34 15.76
CA ILE A 302 0.71 -14.54 14.83
C ILE A 302 1.65 -13.96 13.78
N ARG A 303 1.27 -14.14 12.49
CA ARG A 303 1.92 -13.50 11.35
C ARG A 303 0.87 -12.72 10.59
N ILE A 304 1.15 -11.44 10.36
CA ILE A 304 0.30 -10.53 9.62
C ILE A 304 1.12 -9.95 8.47
N GLU A 305 0.57 -10.02 7.28
CA GLU A 305 1.16 -9.52 6.06
C GLU A 305 0.16 -8.62 5.34
N LEU A 306 0.65 -7.72 4.49
CA LEU A 306 -0.15 -6.82 3.69
C LEU A 306 0.36 -6.85 2.25
N GLU A 307 -0.49 -7.25 1.32
CA GLU A 307 -0.18 -7.21 -0.10
C GLU A 307 -0.02 -5.77 -0.59
N HIS A 308 0.60 -5.59 -1.76
CA HIS A 308 0.73 -4.31 -2.43
C HIS A 308 0.22 -4.42 -3.88
N GLY A 309 -1.08 -4.17 -4.05
CA GLY A 309 -1.86 -4.49 -5.25
C GLY A 309 -2.32 -5.94 -5.28
N HIS A 310 -3.20 -6.32 -6.19
CA HIS A 310 -3.87 -7.63 -6.28
C HIS A 310 -2.95 -8.87 -6.29
N ALA A 311 -1.68 -8.73 -6.58
CA ALA A 311 -0.73 -9.85 -6.69
C ALA A 311 0.69 -9.36 -6.38
N ASN A 312 0.83 -8.48 -5.42
CA ASN A 312 2.09 -7.87 -5.00
C ASN A 312 2.88 -7.22 -6.15
N GLN A 313 2.18 -6.67 -7.15
CA GLN A 313 2.81 -6.08 -8.33
C GLN A 313 3.12 -4.59 -8.18
N GLU A 314 2.48 -3.90 -7.24
CA GLU A 314 2.69 -2.46 -7.06
C GLU A 314 3.98 -2.21 -6.27
N VAL A 315 4.74 -1.23 -6.71
CA VAL A 315 5.96 -0.82 -6.02
C VAL A 315 5.68 0.42 -5.18
N ALA A 316 5.81 0.26 -3.87
CA ALA A 316 5.53 1.30 -2.90
C ALA A 316 6.54 1.28 -1.75
N ASP A 317 6.65 2.39 -1.03
CA ASP A 317 7.30 2.49 0.27
C ASP A 317 6.25 2.20 1.34
N TYR A 318 6.29 1.02 1.93
CA TYR A 318 5.42 0.62 3.02
C TYR A 318 6.15 0.71 4.35
N ALA A 319 5.58 1.44 5.29
CA ALA A 319 6.03 1.47 6.67
C ALA A 319 4.84 1.21 7.59
N THR A 320 4.85 0.09 8.28
CA THR A 320 3.80 -0.31 9.22
C THR A 320 4.30 -0.26 10.65
N MET A 321 3.38 0.01 11.56
CA MET A 321 3.57 -0.12 13.00
C MET A 321 2.55 -1.14 13.50
N ALA A 322 3.01 -2.27 13.98
CA ALA A 322 2.19 -3.27 14.65
C ALA A 322 2.15 -3.00 16.16
N TYR A 323 0.97 -3.13 16.78
CA TYR A 323 0.78 -2.99 18.22
C TYR A 323 0.09 -4.24 18.76
N TRP A 324 0.67 -4.83 19.82
CA TRP A 324 0.08 -6.02 20.42
C TRP A 324 0.43 -6.13 21.92
N TYR A 325 -0.27 -7.02 22.58
CA TYR A 325 0.02 -7.42 23.96
C TYR A 325 0.41 -8.88 23.98
N GLN A 326 1.50 -9.22 24.66
CA GLN A 326 2.03 -10.57 24.71
C GLN A 326 2.53 -10.91 26.13
N VAL A 327 2.27 -12.14 26.56
CA VAL A 327 2.92 -12.70 27.75
C VAL A 327 4.36 -13.03 27.38
N GLU A 328 5.29 -12.50 28.16
CA GLU A 328 6.73 -12.74 27.92
C GLU A 328 7.10 -14.25 27.94
N PRO A 329 8.12 -14.66 27.19
CA PRO A 329 9.09 -13.85 26.47
C PRO A 329 8.66 -13.46 25.06
N HIS A 330 9.27 -12.42 24.50
CA HIS A 330 9.16 -12.02 23.11
C HIS A 330 10.46 -12.25 22.32
N ALA A 331 10.40 -12.26 20.99
CA ALA A 331 11.57 -12.29 20.11
C ALA A 331 12.21 -10.90 20.00
N ASP A 332 13.45 -10.85 19.52
CA ASP A 332 14.12 -9.57 19.24
C ASP A 332 13.37 -8.81 18.14
N PRO A 333 13.15 -7.49 18.30
CA PRO A 333 12.51 -6.67 17.27
C PRO A 333 13.40 -6.57 16.02
N PRO A 334 12.79 -6.40 14.83
CA PRO A 334 13.56 -6.03 13.65
C PRO A 334 14.39 -4.77 13.92
N PRO A 335 15.67 -4.72 13.52
CA PRO A 335 16.51 -3.56 13.76
C PRO A 335 15.98 -2.36 12.96
N LEU A 336 15.96 -1.18 13.57
CA LEU A 336 15.67 0.03 12.82
C LEU A 336 16.81 0.30 11.82
N PRO A 337 16.50 0.62 10.57
CA PRO A 337 17.50 1.12 9.63
C PRO A 337 18.18 2.39 10.16
N PRO A 338 19.38 2.75 9.66
CA PRO A 338 20.01 4.02 9.96
C PRO A 338 19.04 5.20 9.81
N ALA A 339 19.17 6.23 10.65
CA ALA A 339 18.21 7.34 10.71
C ALA A 339 18.00 8.04 9.35
N ASP A 340 19.06 8.12 8.53
CA ASP A 340 18.99 8.71 7.20
C ASP A 340 18.17 7.86 6.20
N GLU A 341 18.18 6.56 6.38
CA GLU A 341 17.41 5.63 5.55
C GLU A 341 15.92 5.60 5.93
N ARG A 342 15.56 6.06 7.13
CA ARG A 342 14.17 6.12 7.59
C ARG A 342 13.38 7.31 7.02
N ARG A 343 14.01 8.26 6.35
CA ARG A 343 13.32 9.42 5.75
C ARG A 343 12.24 8.99 4.77
N THR A 344 11.20 9.81 4.64
CA THR A 344 10.22 9.70 3.57
C THR A 344 10.87 9.94 2.21
N LEU A 345 10.27 9.42 1.15
CA LEU A 345 10.80 9.63 -0.20
C LEU A 345 10.66 11.11 -0.57
N ALA A 346 11.77 11.79 -0.80
CA ALA A 346 11.77 13.17 -1.26
C ALA A 346 11.39 13.28 -2.75
N VAL A 347 11.76 12.24 -3.52
CA VAL A 347 11.48 12.12 -4.95
C VAL A 347 11.06 10.68 -5.22
N LYS A 348 9.98 10.51 -5.98
CA LYS A 348 9.48 9.19 -6.39
C LYS A 348 10.34 8.65 -7.51
N ILE A 349 10.90 7.47 -7.31
CA ILE A 349 11.56 6.68 -8.35
C ILE A 349 10.53 5.66 -8.85
N PRO A 350 10.05 5.76 -10.12
CA PRO A 350 9.02 4.88 -10.64
C PRO A 350 9.46 3.41 -10.66
N PRO A 351 8.50 2.46 -10.63
CA PRO A 351 8.79 1.02 -10.61
C PRO A 351 9.68 0.54 -11.75
N GLY A 352 9.57 1.14 -12.93
CA GLY A 352 10.37 0.78 -14.11
C GLY A 352 11.79 1.36 -14.13
N ALA A 353 12.16 2.19 -13.14
CA ALA A 353 13.51 2.73 -13.08
C ALA A 353 14.49 1.68 -12.55
N ALA A 354 15.62 1.55 -13.23
CA ALA A 354 16.72 0.69 -12.82
C ALA A 354 17.56 1.40 -11.73
N PRO A 355 17.63 0.87 -10.51
CA PRO A 355 18.48 1.43 -9.46
C PRO A 355 19.96 1.24 -9.81
N ALA A 356 20.85 2.07 -9.24
CA ALA A 356 22.28 2.08 -9.59
C ALA A 356 22.94 0.71 -9.45
N GLU A 357 22.57 -0.08 -8.44
CA GLU A 357 23.08 -1.43 -8.19
C GLU A 357 22.72 -2.46 -9.27
N SER A 358 21.69 -2.19 -10.08
CA SER A 358 21.27 -3.07 -11.19
C SER A 358 21.94 -2.71 -12.52
N LEU A 359 22.69 -1.62 -12.57
CA LEU A 359 23.37 -1.16 -13.77
C LEU A 359 24.75 -1.80 -13.93
N THR A 360 25.15 -2.07 -15.16
CA THR A 360 26.55 -2.39 -15.44
C THR A 360 27.36 -1.10 -15.41
N VAL A 361 28.39 -1.05 -14.57
CA VAL A 361 29.22 0.13 -14.33
C VAL A 361 30.63 -0.15 -14.84
N GLU A 362 31.10 0.63 -15.82
CA GLU A 362 32.44 0.50 -16.41
C GLU A 362 33.23 1.80 -16.24
N PRO A 363 34.37 1.77 -15.53
CA PRO A 363 35.24 2.94 -15.46
C PRO A 363 35.76 3.33 -16.85
N GLN A 364 35.83 4.63 -17.11
CA GLN A 364 36.38 5.23 -18.32
C GLN A 364 37.53 6.17 -17.96
N PRO A 365 38.46 6.49 -18.87
CA PRO A 365 39.57 7.40 -18.57
C PRO A 365 39.17 8.76 -18.03
N ASN A 366 38.01 9.29 -18.44
CA ASN A 366 37.51 10.59 -18.05
C ASN A 366 36.14 10.51 -17.35
N GLY A 367 35.76 9.37 -16.75
CA GLY A 367 34.46 9.26 -16.10
C GLY A 367 34.00 7.80 -15.91
N THR A 368 32.71 7.57 -16.08
CA THR A 368 32.08 6.26 -15.92
C THR A 368 31.07 6.04 -17.04
N ARG A 369 30.99 4.80 -17.56
CA ARG A 369 29.90 4.38 -18.46
C ARG A 369 28.95 3.48 -17.70
N LEU A 370 27.66 3.80 -17.76
CA LEU A 370 26.56 2.95 -17.28
C LEU A 370 25.90 2.26 -18.46
N THR A 371 25.50 1.00 -18.29
CA THR A 371 24.67 0.30 -19.26
C THR A 371 23.36 -0.08 -18.63
N LEU A 372 22.25 0.45 -19.17
CA LEU A 372 20.89 0.14 -18.80
C LEU A 372 20.33 -0.92 -19.75
N GLN A 373 19.90 -2.06 -19.21
CA GLN A 373 19.21 -3.09 -19.99
C GLN A 373 17.75 -2.68 -20.23
N ILE A 374 17.24 -2.88 -21.43
CA ILE A 374 15.86 -2.58 -21.81
C ILE A 374 15.20 -3.80 -22.47
N PRO A 375 13.86 -3.96 -22.33
CA PRO A 375 13.19 -5.20 -22.72
C PRO A 375 13.21 -5.46 -24.24
N ARG A 376 13.18 -4.41 -25.06
CA ARG A 376 13.08 -4.55 -26.53
C ARG A 376 13.68 -3.36 -27.28
N ALA A 377 13.85 -3.53 -28.59
CA ALA A 377 14.20 -2.43 -29.48
C ALA A 377 13.01 -1.48 -29.63
N ASP A 378 13.19 -0.21 -29.27
CA ASP A 378 12.17 0.84 -29.40
C ASP A 378 12.83 2.23 -29.35
N LEU A 379 12.03 3.28 -29.43
CA LEU A 379 12.42 4.65 -29.15
C LEU A 379 12.14 4.97 -27.69
N TYR A 380 13.16 5.38 -26.93
CA TYR A 380 13.07 5.63 -25.50
C TYR A 380 13.40 7.08 -25.15
N GLU A 381 12.62 7.66 -24.25
CA GLU A 381 13.03 8.81 -23.45
C GLU A 381 13.85 8.29 -22.26
N VAL A 382 15.07 8.82 -22.08
CA VAL A 382 15.97 8.43 -21.00
C VAL A 382 16.00 9.52 -19.95
N SER A 383 15.64 9.16 -18.73
CA SER A 383 15.65 10.02 -17.56
C SER A 383 16.61 9.52 -16.50
N VAL A 384 17.24 10.42 -15.78
CA VAL A 384 18.11 10.15 -14.64
C VAL A 384 17.51 10.71 -13.36
N TYR A 385 17.68 9.99 -12.26
CA TYR A 385 17.40 10.44 -10.89
C TYR A 385 18.73 10.71 -10.19
N PRO A 386 19.28 11.94 -10.26
CA PRO A 386 20.60 12.24 -9.71
C PRO A 386 20.58 12.23 -8.19
N ILE A 387 21.74 12.05 -7.57
CA ILE A 387 21.92 12.24 -6.12
C ILE A 387 22.63 13.57 -5.91
N GLY A 388 21.93 14.54 -5.33
CA GLY A 388 22.51 15.80 -4.88
C GLY A 388 23.18 15.68 -3.52
N GLY A 389 24.02 16.66 -3.17
CA GLY A 389 24.67 16.76 -1.86
C GLY A 389 25.64 17.95 -1.78
N PRO A 390 26.11 18.29 -0.56
CA PRO A 390 27.07 19.35 -0.37
C PRO A 390 28.38 19.07 -1.11
N GLY A 391 28.90 20.05 -1.86
CA GLY A 391 30.16 19.97 -2.60
C GLY A 391 30.15 19.06 -3.82
N ARG A 392 28.98 18.58 -4.29
CA ARG A 392 28.89 17.66 -5.45
C ARG A 392 28.96 18.35 -6.81
N GLY A 393 28.82 19.67 -6.87
CA GLY A 393 28.96 20.45 -8.10
C GLY A 393 27.97 20.04 -9.19
N HIS A 394 28.45 19.41 -10.27
CA HIS A 394 27.63 18.97 -11.39
C HIS A 394 28.16 17.70 -12.02
N VAL A 395 27.29 16.99 -12.75
CA VAL A 395 27.60 15.83 -13.59
C VAL A 395 27.14 16.09 -15.02
N VAL A 396 27.89 15.61 -16.00
CA VAL A 396 27.49 15.61 -17.40
C VAL A 396 27.10 14.19 -17.79
N TYR A 397 25.87 14.01 -18.24
CA TYR A 397 25.35 12.76 -18.81
C TYR A 397 25.38 12.84 -20.34
N GLN A 398 25.75 11.75 -20.98
CA GLN A 398 25.69 11.59 -22.43
C GLN A 398 25.15 10.20 -22.78
N VAL A 399 24.00 10.16 -23.47
CA VAL A 399 23.37 8.92 -23.91
C VAL A 399 23.91 8.54 -25.28
N GLU A 400 24.57 7.36 -25.38
CA GLU A 400 25.28 6.93 -26.59
C GLU A 400 26.16 8.04 -27.18
N ASP A 401 25.97 8.39 -28.44
CA ASP A 401 26.68 9.49 -29.13
C ASP A 401 25.84 10.78 -29.18
N GLY A 402 24.78 10.89 -28.37
CA GLY A 402 23.89 12.03 -28.30
C GLY A 402 24.51 13.27 -27.63
N PRO A 403 23.77 14.36 -27.52
CA PRO A 403 24.26 15.61 -26.93
C PRO A 403 24.49 15.46 -25.42
N PRO A 404 25.57 16.04 -24.87
CA PRO A 404 25.80 16.02 -23.43
C PRO A 404 24.77 16.89 -22.66
N ARG A 405 24.32 16.40 -21.51
CA ARG A 405 23.38 17.10 -20.60
C ARG A 405 24.03 17.33 -19.25
N THR A 406 24.23 18.58 -18.87
CA THR A 406 24.78 18.96 -17.56
C THR A 406 23.66 19.05 -16.52
N VAL A 407 23.85 18.40 -15.37
CA VAL A 407 22.92 18.41 -14.24
C VAL A 407 23.65 18.88 -12.99
N ALA A 408 23.11 19.90 -12.31
CA ALA A 408 23.63 20.40 -11.05
C ALA A 408 23.29 19.42 -9.92
N LEU A 409 24.27 19.11 -9.05
CA LEU A 409 24.12 18.20 -7.92
C LEU A 409 24.24 18.89 -6.57
N GLU A 410 24.52 20.22 -6.56
CA GLU A 410 24.70 20.95 -5.30
C GLU A 410 23.38 21.07 -4.54
N THR A 411 23.34 20.56 -3.32
CA THR A 411 22.21 20.68 -2.39
C THR A 411 22.74 20.74 -0.96
N GLU A 412 21.97 21.29 -0.03
CA GLU A 412 22.37 21.39 1.39
C GLU A 412 22.57 20.01 2.06
N GLN A 413 21.90 18.98 1.59
CA GLN A 413 21.94 17.62 2.13
C GLN A 413 21.97 16.59 1.02
N LYS A 414 22.53 15.39 1.29
CA LYS A 414 22.49 14.29 0.34
C LYS A 414 21.04 13.86 0.13
N THR A 415 20.54 13.97 -1.09
CA THR A 415 19.16 13.66 -1.48
C THR A 415 19.07 13.21 -2.93
N VAL A 416 18.03 12.44 -3.27
CA VAL A 416 17.69 12.16 -4.66
C VAL A 416 17.00 13.39 -5.24
N LEU A 417 17.44 13.82 -6.41
CA LEU A 417 16.86 14.96 -7.14
C LEU A 417 15.72 14.50 -8.06
N PRO A 418 14.81 15.40 -8.47
CA PRO A 418 13.79 15.13 -9.47
C PRO A 418 14.40 14.55 -10.75
N ALA A 419 13.59 13.74 -11.45
CA ALA A 419 13.99 13.17 -12.73
C ALA A 419 14.38 14.26 -13.73
N VAL A 420 15.49 14.04 -14.41
CA VAL A 420 15.93 14.90 -15.50
C VAL A 420 15.95 14.06 -16.77
N VAL A 421 15.19 14.47 -17.78
CA VAL A 421 15.27 13.89 -19.12
C VAL A 421 16.63 14.29 -19.72
N ILE A 422 17.43 13.28 -20.03
CA ILE A 422 18.79 13.50 -20.56
C ILE A 422 18.85 13.33 -22.07
N ASP A 423 18.06 12.44 -22.67
CA ASP A 423 17.96 12.29 -24.13
C ASP A 423 16.75 11.46 -24.57
N THR A 424 16.55 11.39 -25.89
CA THR A 424 15.64 10.47 -26.56
C THR A 424 16.43 9.65 -27.58
N VAL A 425 16.48 8.33 -27.40
CA VAL A 425 17.34 7.44 -28.18
C VAL A 425 16.60 6.25 -28.78
N ALA A 426 16.93 5.93 -30.02
CA ALA A 426 16.58 4.63 -30.62
C ALA A 426 17.55 3.58 -30.11
N ALA A 427 17.06 2.59 -29.39
CA ALA A 427 17.93 1.59 -28.76
C ALA A 427 17.45 0.16 -29.03
N GLY A 428 18.38 -0.78 -28.99
CA GLY A 428 18.15 -2.22 -29.16
C GLY A 428 17.72 -2.92 -27.89
N ARG A 429 18.66 -3.51 -27.17
CA ARG A 429 18.46 -4.23 -25.90
C ARG A 429 19.15 -3.55 -24.71
N SER A 430 19.91 -2.50 -24.97
CA SER A 430 20.62 -1.74 -23.94
C SER A 430 20.83 -0.30 -24.38
N ILE A 431 21.05 0.58 -23.40
CA ILE A 431 21.37 1.99 -23.57
C ILE A 431 22.65 2.27 -22.80
N GLY A 432 23.66 2.83 -23.44
CA GLY A 432 24.89 3.29 -22.82
C GLY A 432 24.79 4.75 -22.39
N ILE A 433 25.18 5.07 -21.17
CA ILE A 433 25.19 6.44 -20.63
C ILE A 433 26.57 6.75 -20.07
N GLY A 434 27.27 7.70 -20.70
CA GLY A 434 28.52 8.25 -20.19
C GLY A 434 28.29 9.28 -19.11
N LEU A 435 29.06 9.23 -18.02
CA LEU A 435 29.06 10.20 -16.93
C LEU A 435 30.44 10.83 -16.80
N THR A 436 30.51 12.15 -16.77
CA THR A 436 31.75 12.91 -16.49
C THR A 436 31.50 13.97 -15.42
N GLY A 437 32.46 14.14 -14.52
CA GLY A 437 32.35 15.07 -13.38
C GLY A 437 33.39 14.73 -12.30
N GLN A 438 33.20 15.27 -11.09
CA GLN A 438 34.08 15.01 -9.95
C GLN A 438 33.34 14.25 -8.86
N GLY A 439 34.04 13.32 -8.20
CA GLY A 439 33.53 12.55 -7.06
C GLY A 439 32.66 11.35 -7.46
N ASP A 440 31.74 10.95 -6.57
CA ASP A 440 30.80 9.87 -6.82
C ASP A 440 29.68 10.38 -7.75
N LEU A 441 29.65 9.92 -8.98
CA LEU A 441 28.76 10.37 -10.05
C LEU A 441 27.51 9.49 -10.22
N LEU A 442 27.43 8.35 -9.54
CA LEU A 442 26.33 7.42 -9.74
C LEU A 442 24.98 8.05 -9.36
N PRO A 443 23.97 7.92 -10.21
CA PRO A 443 22.61 8.36 -9.89
C PRO A 443 21.93 7.38 -8.92
N ALA A 444 20.79 7.77 -8.36
CA ALA A 444 19.94 6.86 -7.61
C ALA A 444 19.30 5.81 -8.55
N ALA A 445 18.87 6.24 -9.74
CA ALA A 445 18.29 5.35 -10.75
C ALA A 445 18.34 5.98 -12.14
N LEU A 446 18.18 5.12 -13.16
CA LEU A 446 17.92 5.47 -14.56
C LEU A 446 16.56 4.93 -14.99
N LEU A 447 15.85 5.66 -15.83
CA LEU A 447 14.58 5.25 -16.40
C LEU A 447 14.62 5.41 -17.92
N ALA A 448 14.32 4.34 -18.65
CA ALA A 448 14.05 4.38 -20.08
C ALA A 448 12.56 4.15 -20.31
N THR A 449 11.84 5.20 -20.70
CA THR A 449 10.41 5.13 -20.97
C THR A 449 10.20 5.02 -22.48
N PRO A 450 9.54 3.95 -22.99
CA PRO A 450 9.26 3.84 -24.40
C PRO A 450 8.31 4.96 -24.82
N ILE A 451 8.61 5.59 -25.96
CA ILE A 451 7.74 6.62 -26.54
C ILE A 451 6.51 5.96 -27.13
N GLN A 452 5.38 6.13 -26.48
CA GLN A 452 4.14 5.46 -26.81
C GLN A 452 3.43 6.11 -28.00
N ARG A 453 3.62 5.56 -29.19
CA ARG A 453 2.95 5.97 -30.43
C ARG A 453 1.73 5.08 -30.70
N TRP A 454 0.65 5.33 -29.96
CA TRP A 454 -0.58 4.54 -30.04
C TRP A 454 -1.29 4.63 -31.38
N ALA A 455 -1.92 3.52 -31.79
CA ALA A 455 -2.93 3.52 -32.84
C ALA A 455 -4.17 4.28 -32.37
N ARG A 456 -4.33 5.51 -32.80
CA ARG A 456 -5.38 6.41 -32.30
C ARG A 456 -6.68 6.34 -33.06
N ALA A 457 -6.64 6.01 -34.35
CA ALA A 457 -7.80 6.02 -35.23
C ALA A 457 -8.17 4.59 -35.64
N TRP A 458 -9.39 4.19 -35.34
CA TRP A 458 -9.93 2.87 -35.54
C TRP A 458 -11.31 2.92 -36.20
N HIS A 459 -11.77 1.80 -36.78
CA HIS A 459 -13.18 1.50 -37.00
C HIS A 459 -13.54 0.34 -36.06
N VAL A 460 -14.70 0.46 -35.39
CA VAL A 460 -15.20 -0.58 -34.49
C VAL A 460 -16.59 -1.04 -34.91
N VAL A 461 -16.89 -2.33 -34.72
CA VAL A 461 -18.18 -2.93 -34.99
C VAL A 461 -18.59 -3.94 -33.93
N GLY A 462 -19.84 -3.91 -33.55
CA GLY A 462 -20.43 -4.73 -32.50
C GLY A 462 -21.74 -4.13 -31.99
N PRO A 463 -22.33 -4.67 -30.91
CA PRO A 463 -21.86 -5.82 -30.18
C PRO A 463 -22.26 -7.16 -30.80
N PHE A 464 -21.44 -8.17 -30.63
CA PHE A 464 -21.71 -9.57 -31.00
C PHE A 464 -21.96 -10.42 -29.76
N PRO A 465 -22.68 -11.56 -29.86
CA PRO A 465 -22.96 -12.40 -28.71
C PRO A 465 -21.69 -12.97 -28.07
N ASN A 466 -21.62 -12.93 -26.72
CA ASN A 466 -20.65 -13.64 -25.92
C ASN A 466 -21.41 -14.34 -24.77
N PRO A 467 -22.05 -15.50 -25.00
CA PRO A 467 -22.95 -16.10 -24.02
C PRO A 467 -22.24 -16.43 -22.70
N GLN A 468 -22.75 -15.88 -21.61
CA GLN A 468 -22.23 -16.11 -20.27
C GLN A 468 -22.27 -17.61 -19.91
N ARG A 469 -21.18 -18.10 -19.34
CA ARG A 469 -21.10 -19.43 -18.73
C ARG A 469 -20.87 -19.26 -17.24
N LEU A 470 -21.86 -19.57 -16.42
CA LEU A 470 -21.80 -19.46 -14.97
C LEU A 470 -20.57 -20.21 -14.42
N GLY A 471 -19.77 -19.54 -13.59
CA GLY A 471 -18.56 -20.08 -12.98
C GLY A 471 -17.39 -20.29 -13.94
N SER A 472 -17.40 -19.63 -15.11
CA SER A 472 -16.32 -19.69 -16.10
C SER A 472 -15.85 -18.29 -16.49
N GLU A 473 -14.55 -18.13 -16.54
CA GLU A 473 -13.89 -16.92 -17.10
C GLU A 473 -13.59 -17.07 -18.61
N ILE A 474 -14.09 -18.12 -19.24
CA ILE A 474 -13.90 -18.36 -20.68
C ILE A 474 -14.93 -17.55 -21.48
N SER A 475 -14.45 -16.81 -22.46
CA SER A 475 -15.26 -16.08 -23.43
C SER A 475 -15.58 -16.93 -24.65
N PRO A 476 -16.81 -17.46 -24.82
CA PRO A 476 -17.16 -18.25 -26.01
C PRO A 476 -17.06 -17.49 -27.33
N ALA A 477 -17.13 -16.15 -27.29
CA ALA A 477 -16.97 -15.31 -28.48
C ALA A 477 -15.60 -15.44 -29.13
N ILE A 478 -14.56 -15.80 -28.36
CA ILE A 478 -13.19 -15.97 -28.89
C ILE A 478 -13.14 -17.11 -29.91
N ASP A 479 -13.83 -18.22 -29.63
CA ASP A 479 -13.90 -19.38 -30.53
C ASP A 479 -14.99 -19.25 -31.60
N SER A 480 -15.89 -18.25 -31.48
CA SER A 480 -16.97 -18.01 -32.43
C SER A 480 -16.49 -17.16 -33.60
N VAL A 481 -16.88 -17.52 -34.82
CA VAL A 481 -16.53 -16.77 -36.04
C VAL A 481 -17.69 -15.87 -36.45
N TYR A 482 -17.52 -14.55 -36.33
CA TYR A 482 -18.50 -13.56 -36.78
C TYR A 482 -18.16 -12.97 -38.16
N GLY A 483 -19.07 -12.17 -38.70
CA GLY A 483 -18.95 -11.59 -40.04
C GLY A 483 -17.61 -10.88 -40.30
N PRO A 484 -17.10 -10.02 -39.42
CA PRO A 484 -15.85 -9.29 -39.64
C PRO A 484 -14.58 -10.15 -39.81
N GLU A 485 -14.58 -11.39 -39.30
CA GLU A 485 -13.46 -12.31 -39.54
C GLU A 485 -13.44 -12.89 -40.96
N ARG A 486 -14.65 -13.09 -41.54
CA ARG A 486 -14.81 -13.63 -42.87
C ARG A 486 -14.62 -12.56 -43.96
N ASP A 487 -15.18 -11.40 -43.72
CA ASP A 487 -15.08 -10.26 -44.63
C ASP A 487 -15.06 -8.96 -43.83
N PRO A 488 -13.87 -8.36 -43.59
CA PRO A 488 -13.70 -7.15 -42.78
C PRO A 488 -13.88 -5.85 -43.57
N ASP A 489 -14.77 -5.84 -44.58
CA ASP A 489 -15.07 -4.65 -45.37
C ASP A 489 -15.86 -3.62 -44.52
N LEU A 490 -15.34 -2.40 -44.43
CA LEU A 490 -15.90 -1.33 -43.60
C LEU A 490 -17.28 -0.86 -44.08
N THR A 491 -17.72 -1.22 -45.29
CA THR A 491 -19.06 -0.86 -45.86
C THR A 491 -20.16 -1.84 -45.47
N LEU A 492 -19.77 -3.05 -45.01
CA LEU A 492 -20.71 -4.12 -44.69
C LEU A 492 -21.41 -3.93 -43.35
N GLY A 493 -22.60 -4.51 -43.25
CA GLY A 493 -23.30 -4.73 -41.98
C GLY A 493 -23.33 -6.23 -41.64
N TYR A 494 -23.33 -6.55 -40.38
CA TYR A 494 -23.28 -7.93 -39.89
C TYR A 494 -24.40 -8.20 -38.88
N PRO A 495 -24.90 -9.43 -38.78
CA PRO A 495 -25.81 -9.81 -37.71
C PRO A 495 -25.14 -9.65 -36.33
N GLY A 496 -25.71 -8.80 -35.50
CA GLY A 496 -25.30 -8.58 -34.09
C GLY A 496 -26.18 -9.35 -33.12
N ILE A 497 -26.29 -8.83 -31.88
CA ILE A 497 -27.15 -9.38 -30.84
C ILE A 497 -28.62 -9.24 -31.23
N ALA A 498 -29.43 -10.24 -30.89
CA ALA A 498 -30.90 -10.25 -31.14
C ALA A 498 -31.32 -10.08 -32.59
N GLY A 499 -30.42 -10.28 -33.57
CA GLY A 499 -30.70 -10.15 -34.99
C GLY A 499 -30.57 -8.74 -35.55
N ASP A 500 -30.13 -7.78 -34.76
CA ASP A 500 -29.84 -6.43 -35.21
C ASP A 500 -28.68 -6.41 -36.20
N THR A 501 -28.70 -5.47 -37.16
CA THR A 501 -27.58 -5.27 -38.06
C THR A 501 -26.60 -4.25 -37.49
N VAL A 502 -25.40 -4.71 -37.11
CA VAL A 502 -24.30 -3.84 -36.67
C VAL A 502 -23.41 -3.41 -37.83
N ARG A 503 -22.90 -2.18 -37.79
CA ARG A 503 -22.04 -1.59 -38.82
C ARG A 503 -20.80 -0.97 -38.25
N TRP A 504 -19.74 -0.93 -39.06
CA TRP A 504 -18.49 -0.24 -38.70
C TRP A 504 -18.76 1.25 -38.47
N ARG A 505 -18.12 1.78 -37.40
CA ARG A 505 -18.13 3.20 -37.07
C ARG A 505 -16.74 3.66 -36.61
N PRO A 506 -16.37 4.92 -36.85
CA PRO A 506 -15.09 5.43 -36.42
C PRO A 506 -15.00 5.46 -34.88
N ALA A 507 -13.82 5.15 -34.38
CA ALA A 507 -13.47 5.22 -32.95
C ALA A 507 -12.11 5.85 -32.78
N THR A 508 -11.93 6.57 -31.67
CA THR A 508 -10.69 7.27 -31.37
C THR A 508 -10.20 6.88 -29.99
N ALA A 509 -8.92 6.54 -29.89
CA ALA A 509 -8.26 6.28 -28.62
C ALA A 509 -8.07 7.57 -27.80
N GLY A 510 -8.20 7.48 -26.49
CA GLY A 510 -7.89 8.55 -25.56
C GLY A 510 -6.39 8.92 -25.55
N ALA A 511 -6.03 9.90 -24.75
CA ALA A 511 -4.64 10.32 -24.60
C ALA A 511 -3.74 9.18 -24.09
N ASP A 512 -4.30 8.28 -23.28
CA ASP A 512 -3.69 7.06 -22.74
C ASP A 512 -3.59 5.90 -23.75
N GLY A 513 -4.02 6.11 -24.99
CA GLY A 513 -4.00 5.10 -26.05
C GLY A 513 -5.17 4.14 -26.03
N ARG A 514 -6.08 4.19 -25.04
CA ARG A 514 -7.21 3.25 -24.92
C ARG A 514 -8.37 3.64 -25.80
N VAL A 515 -8.90 2.65 -26.52
CA VAL A 515 -10.22 2.69 -27.13
C VAL A 515 -11.19 2.02 -26.16
N ARG A 516 -12.06 2.81 -25.52
CA ARG A 516 -13.06 2.34 -24.54
C ARG A 516 -14.33 1.94 -25.25
N LEU A 517 -14.53 0.63 -25.41
CA LEU A 517 -15.67 0.08 -26.19
C LEU A 517 -17.01 0.28 -25.48
N ASN A 518 -17.03 0.39 -24.15
CA ASN A 518 -18.23 0.75 -23.37
C ASN A 518 -18.89 2.06 -23.86
N GLY A 519 -18.12 3.00 -24.39
CA GLY A 519 -18.64 4.25 -24.95
C GLY A 519 -19.24 4.12 -26.35
N TYR A 520 -19.06 2.98 -27.00
CA TYR A 520 -19.51 2.73 -28.36
C TYR A 520 -20.67 1.73 -28.43
N PHE A 521 -20.81 0.82 -27.49
CA PHE A 521 -21.73 -0.31 -27.58
C PHE A 521 -22.63 -0.46 -26.36
N SER A 522 -23.87 -0.93 -26.59
CA SER A 522 -24.82 -1.34 -25.57
C SER A 522 -25.63 -2.51 -26.10
N PRO A 523 -25.80 -3.64 -25.38
CA PRO A 523 -25.16 -3.91 -24.09
C PRO A 523 -23.63 -3.96 -24.21
N ASN A 524 -22.93 -3.86 -23.05
CA ASN A 524 -21.47 -3.84 -22.97
C ASN A 524 -20.89 -4.97 -22.11
N ASP A 525 -21.72 -5.73 -21.38
CA ASP A 525 -21.31 -6.91 -20.62
C ASP A 525 -21.63 -8.19 -21.39
N TRP A 526 -20.74 -9.17 -21.35
CA TRP A 526 -20.86 -10.47 -22.03
C TRP A 526 -21.09 -10.32 -23.54
N VAL A 527 -20.28 -9.51 -24.15
CA VAL A 527 -20.34 -9.18 -25.59
C VAL A 527 -18.95 -9.21 -26.21
N ALA A 528 -18.90 -9.14 -27.53
CA ALA A 528 -17.66 -8.98 -28.28
C ALA A 528 -17.79 -7.88 -29.33
N ALA A 529 -16.68 -7.24 -29.65
CA ALA A 529 -16.59 -6.30 -30.76
C ALA A 529 -15.30 -6.52 -31.56
N TYR A 530 -15.30 -6.00 -32.78
CA TYR A 530 -14.10 -5.93 -33.60
C TYR A 530 -13.65 -4.49 -33.76
N ALA A 531 -12.31 -4.33 -33.82
CA ALA A 531 -11.65 -3.08 -34.14
C ALA A 531 -10.70 -3.29 -35.32
N GLN A 532 -10.67 -2.38 -36.28
CA GLN A 532 -9.82 -2.43 -37.45
C GLN A 532 -9.04 -1.13 -37.62
N ALA A 533 -7.75 -1.26 -37.88
CA ALA A 533 -6.86 -0.17 -38.30
C ALA A 533 -5.81 -0.70 -39.27
N TYR A 534 -4.99 0.20 -39.81
CA TYR A 534 -3.91 -0.13 -40.72
C TYR A 534 -2.59 0.41 -40.21
N LEU A 535 -1.54 -0.42 -40.30
CA LEU A 535 -0.17 -0.04 -39.98
C LEU A 535 0.64 0.05 -41.29
N TYR A 536 1.09 1.26 -41.62
CA TYR A 536 1.97 1.47 -42.78
C TYR A 536 3.41 1.15 -42.41
N ALA A 537 4.05 0.34 -43.24
CA ALA A 537 5.49 0.06 -43.19
C ALA A 537 6.13 0.49 -44.52
N PRO A 538 7.25 1.23 -44.51
CA PRO A 538 7.89 1.69 -45.77
C PRO A 538 8.55 0.56 -46.55
N ASP A 539 8.87 -0.55 -45.90
CA ASP A 539 9.54 -1.75 -46.46
C ASP A 539 9.01 -3.00 -45.74
N GLU A 540 9.26 -4.17 -46.31
CA GLU A 540 8.99 -5.45 -45.64
C GLU A 540 9.92 -5.64 -44.45
N ARG A 541 9.36 -5.98 -43.27
CA ARG A 541 10.11 -6.10 -42.01
C ARG A 541 9.43 -6.95 -40.95
N GLU A 542 10.25 -7.48 -40.06
CA GLU A 542 9.77 -7.94 -38.76
C GLU A 542 9.48 -6.72 -37.88
N ALA A 543 8.41 -6.80 -37.10
CA ALA A 543 7.99 -5.77 -36.13
C ALA A 543 7.39 -6.43 -34.89
N ILE A 544 7.28 -5.68 -33.82
CA ILE A 544 6.58 -6.12 -32.59
C ILE A 544 5.36 -5.23 -32.40
N LEU A 545 4.17 -5.84 -32.39
CA LEU A 545 2.97 -5.18 -31.91
C LEU A 545 2.87 -5.35 -30.40
N LEU A 546 2.41 -4.30 -29.74
CA LEU A 546 2.23 -4.23 -28.30
C LEU A 546 0.76 -4.02 -28.05
N LEU A 547 0.13 -4.97 -27.34
CA LEU A 547 -1.30 -5.04 -27.12
C LEU A 547 -1.62 -5.13 -25.63
N GLY A 548 -2.60 -4.35 -25.18
CA GLY A 548 -3.35 -4.57 -23.97
C GLY A 548 -4.83 -4.68 -24.29
N ALA A 549 -5.53 -5.65 -23.77
CA ALA A 549 -6.96 -5.86 -24.00
C ALA A 549 -7.66 -6.30 -22.71
N ASP A 550 -8.87 -5.87 -22.57
CA ASP A 550 -9.79 -6.08 -21.47
C ASP A 550 -11.11 -6.64 -22.05
N ASP A 551 -11.51 -7.90 -21.87
CA ASP A 551 -10.87 -9.04 -21.23
C ASP A 551 -10.08 -9.93 -22.24
N ALA A 552 -10.79 -10.79 -22.97
CA ALA A 552 -10.25 -11.75 -23.92
C ALA A 552 -10.10 -11.16 -25.33
N HIS A 553 -9.12 -11.63 -26.10
CA HIS A 553 -8.91 -11.11 -27.45
C HIS A 553 -8.42 -12.13 -28.46
N VAL A 554 -8.61 -11.81 -29.75
CA VAL A 554 -7.89 -12.40 -30.89
C VAL A 554 -7.40 -11.27 -31.80
N LEU A 555 -6.15 -11.37 -32.24
CA LEU A 555 -5.52 -10.39 -33.15
C LEU A 555 -5.10 -11.04 -34.46
N TRP A 556 -5.44 -10.39 -35.56
CA TRP A 556 -4.99 -10.75 -36.91
C TRP A 556 -4.21 -9.62 -37.54
N VAL A 557 -3.16 -9.96 -38.28
CA VAL A 557 -2.43 -9.05 -39.18
C VAL A 557 -2.47 -9.62 -40.58
N ASN A 558 -2.98 -8.85 -41.53
CA ASN A 558 -3.16 -9.28 -42.93
C ASN A 558 -3.95 -10.60 -43.08
N GLY A 559 -4.89 -10.86 -42.18
CA GLY A 559 -5.70 -12.07 -42.16
C GLY A 559 -5.05 -13.27 -41.44
N GLN A 560 -3.80 -13.18 -41.05
CA GLN A 560 -3.11 -14.18 -40.26
C GLN A 560 -3.38 -13.92 -38.77
N ARG A 561 -3.85 -14.94 -38.04
CA ARG A 561 -4.01 -14.88 -36.58
C ARG A 561 -2.62 -14.89 -35.92
N VAL A 562 -2.30 -13.86 -35.13
CA VAL A 562 -0.98 -13.65 -34.52
C VAL A 562 -1.02 -13.68 -32.99
N SER A 563 -2.18 -13.47 -32.38
CA SER A 563 -2.33 -13.55 -30.92
C SER A 563 -3.74 -13.93 -30.52
N GLU A 564 -3.85 -14.63 -29.40
CA GLU A 564 -5.10 -14.97 -28.70
C GLU A 564 -4.86 -15.07 -27.22
N ARG A 565 -5.83 -14.60 -26.42
CA ARG A 565 -5.86 -14.74 -24.98
C ARG A 565 -7.30 -14.89 -24.51
N GLN A 566 -7.53 -15.84 -23.60
CA GLN A 566 -8.79 -16.07 -22.91
C GLN A 566 -8.72 -15.49 -21.49
N GLY A 567 -9.87 -15.40 -20.83
CA GLY A 567 -10.00 -15.06 -19.42
C GLY A 567 -10.11 -13.57 -19.14
N ARG A 568 -10.29 -13.26 -17.85
CA ARG A 568 -10.29 -11.88 -17.36
C ARG A 568 -8.90 -11.29 -17.48
N ASN A 569 -8.84 -10.10 -18.01
CA ASN A 569 -7.63 -9.33 -18.18
C ASN A 569 -7.98 -7.84 -18.08
N ILE A 570 -6.98 -7.02 -17.86
CA ILE A 570 -7.12 -5.56 -17.91
C ILE A 570 -6.27 -5.00 -19.06
N SER A 571 -6.70 -3.91 -19.64
CA SER A 571 -5.97 -3.27 -20.74
C SER A 571 -4.73 -2.51 -20.23
N VAL A 572 -3.64 -3.23 -19.98
CA VAL A 572 -2.34 -2.66 -19.58
C VAL A 572 -1.51 -2.29 -20.81
N ALA A 573 -0.79 -1.17 -20.72
CA ALA A 573 0.10 -0.73 -21.79
C ALA A 573 1.27 -1.72 -21.95
N ASP A 574 1.52 -2.16 -23.21
CA ASP A 574 2.61 -3.06 -23.56
C ASP A 574 2.57 -4.44 -22.87
N ASP A 575 1.38 -4.90 -22.48
CA ASP A 575 1.18 -6.17 -21.77
C ASP A 575 1.64 -7.38 -22.60
N LEU A 576 1.34 -7.39 -23.89
CA LEU A 576 1.72 -8.46 -24.80
C LEU A 576 2.65 -7.95 -25.89
N GLU A 577 3.76 -8.67 -26.09
CA GLU A 577 4.70 -8.50 -27.21
C GLU A 577 4.40 -9.54 -28.30
N ILE A 578 3.92 -9.09 -29.46
CA ILE A 578 3.45 -9.95 -30.54
C ILE A 578 4.36 -9.74 -31.76
N PRO A 579 5.28 -10.67 -32.07
CA PRO A 579 6.09 -10.61 -33.28
C PRO A 579 5.21 -10.76 -34.54
N VAL A 580 5.38 -9.86 -35.51
CA VAL A 580 4.64 -9.87 -36.77
C VAL A 580 5.55 -9.54 -37.95
N ARG A 581 5.21 -10.08 -39.12
CA ARG A 581 5.83 -9.70 -40.38
C ARG A 581 4.94 -8.71 -41.12
N LEU A 582 5.47 -7.52 -41.40
CA LEU A 582 4.78 -6.47 -42.14
C LEU A 582 5.26 -6.47 -43.58
N HIS A 583 4.31 -6.35 -44.53
CA HIS A 583 4.62 -6.07 -45.92
C HIS A 583 4.87 -4.58 -46.14
N ALA A 584 5.60 -4.22 -47.19
CA ALA A 584 5.70 -2.83 -47.61
C ALA A 584 4.31 -2.27 -47.95
N GLY A 585 3.97 -1.07 -47.43
CA GLY A 585 2.64 -0.47 -47.57
C GLY A 585 1.76 -0.70 -46.32
N PHE A 586 0.44 -0.69 -46.51
CA PHE A 586 -0.53 -0.80 -45.43
C PHE A 586 -0.81 -2.26 -45.05
N ASN A 587 -0.65 -2.58 -43.80
CA ASN A 587 -0.95 -3.86 -43.18
C ASN A 587 -2.23 -3.73 -42.36
N ARG A 588 -3.24 -4.55 -42.66
CA ARG A 588 -4.50 -4.55 -41.91
C ARG A 588 -4.31 -5.23 -40.56
N VAL A 589 -4.71 -4.55 -39.51
CA VAL A 589 -4.77 -5.04 -38.13
C VAL A 589 -6.24 -5.15 -37.76
N LEU A 590 -6.70 -6.36 -37.49
CA LEU A 590 -8.06 -6.66 -37.02
C LEU A 590 -7.96 -7.26 -35.63
N LEU A 591 -8.67 -6.69 -34.66
CA LEU A 591 -8.71 -7.13 -33.28
C LEU A 591 -10.16 -7.45 -32.89
N LYS A 592 -10.38 -8.64 -32.33
CA LYS A 592 -11.59 -8.98 -31.59
C LYS A 592 -11.30 -8.80 -30.12
N VAL A 593 -12.19 -8.12 -29.38
CA VAL A 593 -12.15 -7.99 -27.94
C VAL A 593 -13.49 -8.45 -27.39
N ALA A 594 -13.45 -9.42 -26.48
CA ALA A 594 -14.63 -9.93 -25.82
C ALA A 594 -14.60 -9.51 -24.36
N ASP A 595 -15.71 -8.96 -23.91
CA ASP A 595 -15.96 -8.54 -22.54
C ASP A 595 -16.70 -9.63 -21.76
N LEU A 596 -16.31 -9.82 -20.51
CA LEU A 596 -17.04 -10.63 -19.53
C LEU A 596 -17.97 -9.74 -18.71
N ASP A 597 -17.41 -8.79 -17.98
CA ASP A 597 -18.13 -7.73 -17.28
C ASP A 597 -17.16 -6.60 -16.89
N GLY A 598 -17.67 -5.39 -16.63
CA GLY A 598 -16.91 -4.27 -16.12
C GLY A 598 -16.24 -3.41 -17.18
N GLY A 599 -14.91 -3.38 -17.20
CA GLY A 599 -14.13 -2.63 -18.17
C GLY A 599 -14.13 -3.30 -19.55
N TRP A 600 -14.20 -2.53 -20.64
CA TRP A 600 -14.10 -3.05 -22.01
C TRP A 600 -13.30 -2.10 -22.87
N ALA A 601 -12.02 -2.39 -23.02
CA ALA A 601 -11.11 -1.50 -23.71
C ALA A 601 -9.91 -2.25 -24.32
N PHE A 602 -9.23 -1.60 -25.24
CA PHE A 602 -7.95 -2.07 -25.74
C PHE A 602 -7.02 -0.91 -26.08
N LEU A 603 -5.73 -1.20 -26.19
CA LEU A 603 -4.72 -0.29 -26.71
C LEU A 603 -3.69 -1.07 -27.53
N VAL A 604 -3.24 -0.48 -28.64
CA VAL A 604 -2.29 -1.09 -29.56
C VAL A 604 -1.26 -0.06 -30.00
N ARG A 605 0.00 -0.46 -30.03
CA ARG A 605 1.07 0.28 -30.71
C ARG A 605 2.06 -0.68 -31.36
N ALA A 606 2.95 -0.16 -32.17
CA ALA A 606 4.11 -0.90 -32.68
C ALA A 606 5.38 -0.38 -32.02
N ALA A 607 6.30 -1.27 -31.65
CA ALA A 607 7.67 -0.89 -31.35
C ALA A 607 8.33 -0.38 -32.64
N ASP A 608 8.83 0.86 -32.62
CA ASP A 608 9.34 1.52 -33.82
C ASP A 608 10.58 2.36 -33.50
N PRO A 609 11.74 1.74 -33.31
CA PRO A 609 12.98 2.46 -33.02
C PRO A 609 13.36 3.45 -34.12
N GLY A 610 12.99 3.17 -35.37
CA GLY A 610 13.26 4.04 -36.51
C GLY A 610 12.26 5.17 -36.72
N GLY A 611 11.13 5.17 -36.01
CA GLY A 611 10.06 6.18 -36.15
C GLY A 611 9.36 6.21 -37.50
N ARG A 612 9.37 5.08 -38.24
CA ARG A 612 8.92 5.00 -39.64
C ARG A 612 7.57 4.33 -39.84
N LEU A 613 7.03 3.69 -38.80
CA LEU A 613 5.71 3.07 -38.82
C LEU A 613 4.61 4.11 -38.55
N ARG A 614 3.48 4.01 -39.27
CA ARG A 614 2.38 4.98 -39.13
C ARG A 614 1.02 4.27 -39.06
N TRP A 615 0.21 4.64 -38.09
CA TRP A 615 -1.14 4.14 -37.95
C TRP A 615 -2.15 4.97 -38.74
N SER A 616 -3.14 4.32 -39.34
CA SER A 616 -4.25 4.93 -40.04
C SER A 616 -5.52 4.11 -39.86
N ALA A 617 -6.69 4.75 -39.82
CA ALA A 617 -7.99 4.07 -39.83
C ALA A 617 -8.36 3.46 -41.20
N VAL A 618 -7.73 3.94 -42.26
CA VAL A 618 -7.97 3.52 -43.66
C VAL A 618 -6.63 3.43 -44.41
N PRO A 619 -6.52 2.59 -45.44
CA PRO A 619 -5.30 2.43 -46.22
C PRO A 619 -5.09 3.60 -47.22
N ARG A 620 -4.74 4.79 -46.69
CA ARG A 620 -4.50 6.00 -47.46
C ARG A 620 -3.21 6.69 -47.09
#